data_8afed7b680b8d8b04c7e88e80753fe6a
#
_entry.id   8afed7b680b8d8b04c7e88e80753fe6a
#
_cell.length_a   1.000
_cell.length_b   1.000
_cell.length_c   1.000
_cell.angle_alpha   90.00
_cell.angle_beta   90.00
_cell.angle_gamma   90.00
#
_symmetry.space_group_name_H-M   'P 1'
#
loop_
_entity.id
_entity.type
_entity.pdbx_description
1 polymer ?
#
loop_
_entity_poly.entity_id
_entity_poly.type
_entity_poly.pdbx_seq_one_letter_code
_entity_poly.pdbx_strand_id
1 'polypeptide(L)' 'MKKTYKIDVDCANCANKMEEAARNTAGVKDATVNFMMLKMIVEF' A
#
# COMPACT_ATOMS: atom_id res chain seq x y z
N MET A 1 -7.39 8.79 -9.16
CA MET A 1 -8.40 7.97 -8.45
C MET A 1 -7.74 7.24 -7.29
N LYS A 2 -8.44 7.12 -6.20
CA LYS A 2 -7.94 6.42 -5.02
C LYS A 2 -8.68 5.12 -4.81
N LYS A 3 -7.96 4.09 -4.44
CA LYS A 3 -8.55 2.82 -4.02
C LYS A 3 -7.95 2.38 -2.71
N THR A 4 -8.78 1.86 -1.84
CA THR A 4 -8.34 1.34 -0.55
C THR A 4 -8.48 -0.17 -0.57
N TYR A 5 -7.39 -0.85 -0.25
CA TYR A 5 -7.37 -2.30 -0.18
C TYR A 5 -7.14 -2.74 1.25
N LYS A 6 -7.86 -3.77 1.64
CA LYS A 6 -7.65 -4.37 2.94
C LYS A 6 -6.47 -5.32 2.85
N ILE A 7 -5.51 -5.16 3.73
CA ILE A 7 -4.30 -5.98 3.74
C ILE A 7 -4.15 -6.65 5.10
N ASP A 8 -3.36 -7.71 5.11
CA ASP A 8 -3.09 -8.44 6.35
C ASP A 8 -1.57 -8.56 6.47
N VAL A 9 -0.97 -7.66 7.23
CA VAL A 9 0.47 -7.64 7.45
C VAL A 9 0.76 -7.67 8.94
N ASP A 10 1.74 -8.47 9.30
CA ASP A 10 2.11 -8.66 10.69
C ASP A 10 3.32 -7.83 11.10
N CYS A 11 4.04 -7.27 10.15
CA CYS A 11 5.21 -6.48 10.48
C CYS A 11 5.38 -5.29 9.56
N ALA A 12 6.07 -4.27 10.07
CA ALA A 12 6.28 -3.04 9.34
C ALA A 12 7.13 -3.24 8.09
N ASN A 13 8.09 -4.15 8.13
CA ASN A 13 8.93 -4.42 6.97
C ASN A 13 8.11 -4.97 5.80
N CYS A 14 7.17 -5.84 6.09
CA CYS A 14 6.28 -6.37 5.06
C CYS A 14 5.41 -5.25 4.47
N ALA A 15 4.90 -4.38 5.32
CA ALA A 15 4.11 -3.24 4.88
C ALA A 15 4.93 -2.32 3.98
N ASN A 16 6.18 -2.06 4.35
CA ASN A 16 7.06 -1.21 3.54
C ASN A 16 7.33 -1.82 2.17
N LYS A 17 7.53 -3.13 2.12
CA LYS A 17 7.76 -3.82 0.86
C LYS A 17 6.52 -3.75 -0.05
N MET A 18 5.36 -3.90 0.53
CA MET A 18 4.12 -3.80 -0.21
C MET A 18 3.92 -2.40 -0.76
N GLU A 19 4.21 -1.39 0.03
CA GLU A 19 4.12 0.00 -0.41
C GLU A 19 5.08 0.27 -1.57
N GLU A 20 6.31 -0.18 -1.44
CA GLU A 20 7.31 0.00 -2.49
C GLU A 20 6.90 -0.70 -3.78
N ALA A 21 6.41 -1.93 -3.67
CA ALA A 21 5.95 -2.67 -4.84
C ALA A 21 4.79 -1.96 -5.53
N ALA A 22 3.86 -1.43 -4.74
CA ALA A 22 2.73 -0.71 -5.29
C ALA A 22 3.18 0.57 -6.00
N ARG A 23 4.14 1.28 -5.43
CA ARG A 23 4.66 2.50 -6.04
C ARG A 23 5.39 2.24 -7.35
N ASN A 24 6.00 1.07 -7.47
CA ASN A 24 6.73 0.70 -8.68
C ASN A 24 5.82 0.18 -9.78
N THR A 25 4.54 0.01 -9.50
CA THR A 25 3.59 -0.47 -10.49
C THR A 25 3.24 0.67 -11.45
N ALA A 26 3.25 0.38 -12.75
CA ALA A 26 2.91 1.36 -13.76
C ALA A 26 1.46 1.82 -13.59
N GLY A 27 1.23 3.12 -13.70
CA GLY A 27 -0.10 3.70 -13.56
C GLY A 27 -0.43 4.13 -12.13
N VAL A 28 0.39 3.77 -11.16
CA VAL A 28 0.20 4.18 -9.77
C VAL A 28 0.98 5.45 -9.49
N LYS A 29 0.29 6.48 -9.05
CA LYS A 29 0.95 7.75 -8.71
C LYS A 29 1.52 7.73 -7.32
N ASP A 30 0.79 7.13 -6.37
CA ASP A 30 1.23 7.09 -4.99
C ASP A 30 0.60 5.88 -4.31
N ALA A 31 1.24 5.43 -3.26
CA ALA A 31 0.73 4.31 -2.48
C ALA A 31 1.10 4.53 -1.03
N THR A 32 0.15 4.28 -0.14
CA THR A 32 0.37 4.42 1.29
C THR A 32 -0.20 3.19 1.99
N VAL A 33 0.60 2.60 2.85
CA VAL A 33 0.16 1.47 3.66
C VAL A 33 -0.10 1.96 5.07
N ASN A 34 -1.33 1.77 5.53
CA ASN A 34 -1.69 2.09 6.91
C ASN A 34 -1.60 0.81 7.73
N PHE A 35 -0.48 0.66 8.39
CA PHE A 35 -0.20 -0.53 9.20
C PHE A 35 -1.17 -0.66 10.38
N MET A 36 -1.56 0.47 10.95
CA MET A 36 -2.44 0.48 12.13
C MET A 36 -3.84 -0.03 11.79
N MET A 37 -4.31 0.28 10.58
CA MET A 37 -5.65 -0.11 10.16
C MET A 37 -5.63 -1.27 9.16
N LEU A 38 -4.46 -1.77 8.82
CA LEU A 38 -4.28 -2.86 7.87
C LEU A 38 -4.96 -2.55 6.54
N LYS A 39 -4.69 -1.36 6.03
CA LYS A 39 -5.26 -0.91 4.76
C LYS A 39 -4.17 -0.31 3.89
N MET A 40 -4.32 -0.48 2.60
CA MET A 40 -3.42 0.13 1.64
C MET A 40 -4.23 1.05 0.73
N ILE A 41 -3.78 2.30 0.63
CA ILE A 41 -4.42 3.30 -0.22
C ILE A 41 -3.54 3.51 -1.43
N VAL A 42 -4.10 3.28 -2.60
CA VAL A 42 -3.39 3.40 -3.87
C VAL A 42 -4.04 4.52 -4.68
N GLU A 43 -3.22 5.43 -5.18
CA GLU A 43 -3.69 6.50 -6.04
C GLU A 43 -3.17 6.28 -7.46
N PHE A 44 -4.10 6.29 -8.39
CA PHE A 44 -3.79 6.08 -9.81
C PHE A 44 -3.74 7.39 -10.56
#